data_8942b2d7202f3ff8f80073442dab835f
#
_entry.id   8942b2d7202f3ff8f80073442dab835f
#
_cell.length_a   1.000
_cell.length_b   1.000
_cell.length_c   1.000
_cell.angle_alpha   90.00
_cell.angle_beta   90.00
_cell.angle_gamma   90.00
#
_symmetry.space_group_name_H-M   'P 1'
#
loop_
_entity.id
_entity.type
_entity.pdbx_description
1 polymer ?
#
loop_
_entity_poly.entity_id
_entity_poly.type
_entity_poly.pdbx_seq_one_letter_code
_entity_poly.pdbx_strand_id
1 'polypeptide(L)'
;MIDSILLVDDENLFHLVFEDACSLLDISLSLEALSSSDEADRLFKKWFTEGPEDERPECVFVDLNIIGSSFDGIELIRKINYEYGNGCVIGIISSSEEPEEIEKAKKVGAQFWLVKSDDIEPRLDEFKEDYQGYVSKTNPFKVYR
;
A
#
# COMPACT_ATOMS: atom_id res chain seq x y z
N MET A 1 -2.28 9.93 -12.84
CA MET A 1 -3.47 9.19 -12.36
C MET A 1 -3.07 7.81 -11.87
N ILE A 2 -3.70 7.35 -10.81
CA ILE A 2 -3.44 6.01 -10.28
C ILE A 2 -4.51 5.08 -10.85
N ASP A 3 -4.11 4.13 -11.68
CA ASP A 3 -5.07 3.27 -12.40
C ASP A 3 -5.39 1.96 -11.68
N SER A 4 -4.50 1.47 -10.84
CA SER A 4 -4.73 0.24 -10.09
C SER A 4 -4.13 0.31 -8.70
N ILE A 5 -4.95 -0.05 -7.70
CA ILE A 5 -4.55 -0.02 -6.30
C ILE A 5 -4.83 -1.38 -5.66
N LEU A 6 -3.87 -1.85 -4.90
CA LEU A 6 -4.05 -3.00 -4.02
C LEU A 6 -4.02 -2.52 -2.58
N LEU A 7 -5.05 -2.87 -1.81
CA LEU A 7 -5.11 -2.64 -0.38
C LEU A 7 -5.01 -3.97 0.35
N VAL A 8 -4.03 -4.11 1.22
CA VAL A 8 -3.86 -5.31 2.06
C VAL A 8 -4.20 -4.92 3.50
N ASP A 9 -5.37 -5.31 3.97
CA ASP A 9 -5.93 -4.91 5.26
C ASP A 9 -7.01 -5.92 5.66
N ASP A 10 -7.00 -6.37 6.90
CA ASP A 10 -7.98 -7.34 7.40
C ASP A 10 -9.30 -6.72 7.90
N GLU A 11 -9.39 -5.39 7.95
CA GLU A 11 -10.62 -4.70 8.38
C GLU A 11 -11.56 -4.42 7.21
N ASN A 12 -12.66 -5.15 7.12
CA ASN A 12 -13.64 -4.96 6.05
C ASN A 12 -14.26 -3.56 6.04
N LEU A 13 -14.50 -2.97 7.20
CA LEU A 13 -15.04 -1.61 7.29
C LEU A 13 -14.07 -0.60 6.70
N PHE A 14 -12.78 -0.77 6.93
CA PHE A 14 -11.79 0.13 6.36
C PHE A 14 -11.71 0.00 4.83
N HIS A 15 -11.93 -1.19 4.28
CA HIS A 15 -12.02 -1.37 2.83
C HIS A 15 -13.09 -0.44 2.23
N LEU A 16 -14.24 -0.34 2.89
CA LEU A 16 -15.34 0.52 2.44
C LEU A 16 -14.98 2.00 2.56
N VAL A 17 -14.37 2.41 3.66
CA VAL A 17 -13.93 3.79 3.88
C VAL A 17 -12.91 4.20 2.82
N PHE A 18 -11.95 3.33 2.56
CA PHE A 18 -10.90 3.56 1.56
C PHE A 18 -11.48 3.65 0.16
N GLU A 19 -12.34 2.72 -0.20
CA GLU A 19 -13.00 2.69 -1.51
C GLU A 19 -13.83 3.95 -1.75
N ASP A 20 -14.60 4.39 -0.75
CA ASP A 20 -15.38 5.62 -0.84
C ASP A 20 -14.50 6.85 -1.05
N ALA A 21 -13.41 6.96 -0.29
CA ALA A 21 -12.48 8.08 -0.42
C ALA A 21 -11.83 8.11 -1.80
N CYS A 22 -11.42 6.97 -2.32
CA CYS A 22 -10.86 6.87 -3.65
C CYS A 22 -11.88 7.28 -4.72
N SER A 23 -13.13 6.87 -4.57
CA SER A 23 -14.20 7.22 -5.49
C SER A 23 -14.46 8.73 -5.50
N LEU A 24 -14.51 9.35 -4.31
CA LEU A 24 -14.72 10.80 -4.18
C LEU A 24 -13.58 11.62 -4.78
N LEU A 25 -12.37 11.10 -4.74
CA LEU A 25 -11.17 11.77 -5.27
C LEU A 25 -10.93 11.48 -6.75
N ASP A 26 -11.83 10.73 -7.38
CA ASP A 26 -11.68 10.29 -8.76
C ASP A 26 -10.36 9.55 -9.01
N ILE A 27 -9.92 8.81 -8.01
CA ILE A 27 -8.82 7.86 -8.15
C ILE A 27 -9.42 6.64 -8.80
N SER A 28 -9.02 6.37 -10.03
CA SER A 28 -9.58 5.28 -10.83
C SER A 28 -9.27 3.93 -10.20
N LEU A 29 -10.30 3.09 -10.15
CA LEU A 29 -10.24 1.88 -9.37
C LEU A 29 -10.35 0.62 -10.20
N SER A 30 -9.22 -0.03 -10.36
CA SER A 30 -9.27 -1.45 -10.16
C SER A 30 -8.74 -1.68 -8.73
N LEU A 31 -9.60 -1.40 -7.74
CA LEU A 31 -9.24 -1.64 -6.36
C LEU A 31 -9.46 -3.10 -6.04
N GLU A 32 -8.38 -3.79 -5.73
CA GLU A 32 -8.46 -5.10 -5.14
C GLU A 32 -8.09 -4.97 -3.66
N ALA A 33 -8.90 -5.55 -2.78
CA ALA A 33 -8.66 -5.54 -1.36
C ALA A 33 -8.44 -6.98 -0.88
N LEU A 34 -7.30 -7.22 -0.23
CA LEU A 34 -6.93 -8.52 0.30
C LEU A 34 -6.91 -8.46 1.83
N SER A 35 -7.31 -9.54 2.46
CA SER A 35 -7.44 -9.61 3.92
C SER A 35 -6.22 -10.20 4.62
N SER A 36 -5.23 -10.71 3.88
CA SER A 36 -4.05 -11.29 4.51
C SER A 36 -2.77 -11.04 3.71
N SER A 37 -1.66 -10.98 4.43
CA SER A 37 -0.35 -10.85 3.79
C SER A 37 0.04 -12.12 3.04
N ASP A 38 -0.48 -13.28 3.45
CA ASP A 38 -0.23 -14.54 2.74
C ASP A 38 -0.85 -14.55 1.35
N GLU A 39 -2.08 -14.01 1.21
CA GLU A 39 -2.72 -13.87 -0.10
C GLU A 39 -1.94 -12.90 -0.98
N ALA A 40 -1.50 -11.77 -0.42
CA ALA A 40 -0.71 -10.78 -1.14
C ALA A 40 0.62 -11.38 -1.60
N ASP A 41 1.29 -12.12 -0.74
CA ASP A 41 2.55 -12.79 -1.07
C ASP A 41 2.38 -13.75 -2.26
N ARG A 42 1.32 -14.56 -2.25
CA ARG A 42 1.02 -15.46 -3.36
C ARG A 42 0.77 -14.72 -4.66
N LEU A 43 0.00 -13.63 -4.62
CA LEU A 43 -0.29 -12.82 -5.81
C LEU A 43 0.96 -12.16 -6.36
N PHE A 44 1.78 -11.55 -5.52
CA PHE A 44 3.02 -10.91 -5.97
C PHE A 44 3.98 -11.92 -6.55
N LYS A 45 4.12 -13.08 -5.92
CA LYS A 45 4.93 -14.16 -6.45
C LYS A 45 4.47 -14.57 -7.86
N LYS A 46 3.17 -14.74 -8.04
CA LYS A 46 2.58 -15.08 -9.33
C LYS A 46 2.85 -14.00 -10.37
N TRP A 47 2.58 -12.74 -10.07
CA TRP A 47 2.78 -11.64 -11.01
C TRP A 47 4.22 -11.48 -11.44
N PHE A 48 5.17 -11.65 -10.53
CA PHE A 48 6.59 -11.43 -10.83
C PHE A 48 7.32 -12.67 -11.35
N THR A 49 6.71 -13.85 -11.33
CA THR A 49 7.30 -15.07 -11.89
C THR A 49 6.59 -15.56 -13.14
N GLU A 50 5.27 -15.40 -13.22
CA GLU A 50 4.45 -15.93 -14.31
C GLU A 50 3.78 -14.86 -15.16
N GLY A 51 3.64 -13.63 -14.63
CA GLY A 51 2.89 -12.59 -15.30
C GLY A 51 1.38 -12.78 -15.19
N PRO A 52 0.56 -12.05 -15.97
CA PRO A 52 0.98 -10.99 -16.88
C PRO A 52 1.34 -9.69 -16.16
N GLU A 53 2.26 -8.93 -16.72
CA GLU A 53 2.74 -7.67 -16.11
C GLU A 53 1.67 -6.60 -16.01
N ASP A 54 0.74 -6.56 -16.93
CA ASP A 54 -0.32 -5.54 -16.98
C ASP A 54 -1.38 -5.72 -15.90
N GLU A 55 -1.41 -6.85 -15.19
CA GLU A 55 -2.30 -7.08 -14.05
C GLU A 55 -1.69 -6.65 -12.71
N ARG A 56 -0.41 -6.26 -12.70
CA ARG A 56 0.25 -5.81 -11.47
C ARG A 56 -0.32 -4.47 -11.03
N PRO A 57 -0.56 -4.29 -9.71
CA PRO A 57 -1.03 -3.00 -9.22
C PRO A 57 0.06 -1.93 -9.37
N GLU A 58 -0.34 -0.70 -9.65
CA GLU A 58 0.58 0.44 -9.69
C GLU A 58 0.93 0.94 -8.29
N CYS A 59 -0.01 0.83 -7.36
CA CYS A 59 0.13 1.36 -6.01
C CYS A 59 -0.39 0.35 -4.99
N VAL A 60 0.37 0.14 -3.93
CA VAL A 60 0.05 -0.84 -2.89
C VAL A 60 0.06 -0.16 -1.53
N PHE A 61 -1.06 -0.26 -0.82
CA PHE A 61 -1.20 0.16 0.57
C PHE A 61 -1.25 -1.09 1.45
N VAL A 62 -0.37 -1.19 2.42
CA VAL A 62 -0.28 -2.37 3.29
C VAL A 62 -0.51 -1.95 4.73
N ASP A 63 -1.51 -2.56 5.39
CA ASP A 63 -1.72 -2.37 6.83
C ASP A 63 -0.54 -2.96 7.60
N LEU A 64 -0.12 -2.24 8.63
CA LEU A 64 1.01 -2.67 9.47
C LEU A 64 0.71 -3.99 10.16
N ASN A 65 -0.46 -4.11 10.76
CA ASN A 65 -0.86 -5.28 11.55
C ASN A 65 -2.03 -5.99 10.89
N ILE A 66 -1.73 -7.09 10.22
CA ILE A 66 -2.73 -7.91 9.53
C ILE A 66 -2.97 -9.17 10.33
N ILE A 67 -4.04 -9.20 11.10
CA ILE A 67 -4.37 -10.29 12.02
C ILE A 67 -4.57 -11.59 11.25
N GLY A 68 -4.03 -12.69 11.76
CA GLY A 68 -4.17 -14.01 11.15
C GLY A 68 -3.21 -14.29 10.00
N SER A 69 -2.34 -13.34 9.68
CA SER A 69 -1.31 -13.53 8.66
C SER A 69 -0.02 -14.11 9.27
N SER A 70 0.78 -14.76 8.44
CA SER A 70 2.05 -15.35 8.86
C SER A 70 3.12 -14.30 9.14
N PHE A 71 2.96 -13.08 8.58
CA PHE A 71 3.92 -11.98 8.74
C PHE A 71 3.18 -10.64 8.66
N ASP A 72 3.79 -9.60 9.21
CA ASP A 72 3.19 -8.26 9.24
C ASP A 72 3.38 -7.49 7.92
N GLY A 73 2.85 -6.26 7.87
CA GLY A 73 2.93 -5.44 6.67
C GLY A 73 4.34 -5.02 6.29
N ILE A 74 5.20 -4.79 7.27
CA ILE A 74 6.61 -4.43 7.01
C ILE A 74 7.33 -5.60 6.35
N GLU A 75 7.14 -6.82 6.86
CA GLU A 75 7.74 -8.01 6.28
C GLU A 75 7.19 -8.28 4.87
N LEU A 76 5.90 -8.04 4.64
CA LEU A 76 5.33 -8.16 3.32
C LEU A 76 6.01 -7.19 2.33
N ILE A 77 6.20 -5.93 2.72
CA ILE A 77 6.88 -4.95 1.86
C ILE A 77 8.32 -5.40 1.58
N ARG A 78 9.02 -5.91 2.59
CA ARG A 78 10.37 -6.45 2.39
C ARG A 78 10.38 -7.54 1.32
N LYS A 79 9.45 -8.50 1.40
CA LYS A 79 9.34 -9.59 0.43
C LYS A 79 9.06 -9.06 -0.97
N ILE A 80 8.12 -8.14 -1.10
CA ILE A 80 7.76 -7.56 -2.40
C ILE A 80 8.95 -6.84 -3.02
N ASN A 81 9.68 -6.05 -2.25
CA ASN A 81 10.81 -5.27 -2.76
C ASN A 81 12.04 -6.11 -3.07
N TYR A 82 12.38 -7.05 -2.19
CA TYR A 82 13.66 -7.77 -2.26
C TYR A 82 13.57 -9.18 -2.83
N GLU A 83 12.44 -9.84 -2.71
CA GLU A 83 12.27 -11.20 -3.24
C GLU A 83 11.65 -11.20 -4.64
N TYR A 84 10.72 -10.30 -4.90
CA TYR A 84 9.96 -10.29 -6.16
C TYR A 84 10.35 -9.17 -7.12
N GLY A 85 11.15 -8.22 -6.69
CA GLY A 85 11.57 -7.12 -7.55
C GLY A 85 10.45 -6.12 -7.84
N ASN A 86 10.17 -5.26 -6.88
CA ASN A 86 9.02 -4.37 -6.93
C ASN A 86 9.10 -3.31 -8.04
N GLY A 87 8.02 -3.22 -8.86
CA GLY A 87 7.78 -2.11 -9.79
C GLY A 87 6.64 -1.19 -9.37
N CYS A 88 6.12 -1.32 -8.15
CA CYS A 88 4.95 -0.58 -7.66
C CYS A 88 5.34 0.52 -6.69
N VAL A 89 4.49 1.55 -6.58
CA VAL A 89 4.55 2.48 -5.44
C VAL A 89 3.98 1.73 -4.24
N ILE A 90 4.70 1.67 -3.14
CA ILE A 90 4.28 0.86 -1.98
C ILE A 90 4.56 1.58 -0.67
N GLY A 91 3.61 1.48 0.25
CA GLY A 91 3.76 2.06 1.58
C GLY A 91 2.79 1.45 2.59
N ILE A 92 2.93 1.92 3.83
CA ILE A 92 2.13 1.47 4.97
C ILE A 92 0.89 2.35 5.11
N ILE A 93 -0.20 1.71 5.55
CA ILE A 93 -1.38 2.39 6.07
C ILE A 93 -1.62 1.84 7.48
N SER A 94 -1.71 2.70 8.49
CA SER A 94 -1.80 2.27 9.88
C SER A 94 -2.42 3.33 10.77
N SER A 95 -3.15 2.92 11.80
CA SER A 95 -3.64 3.83 12.84
C SER A 95 -2.54 4.28 13.80
N SER A 96 -1.39 3.63 13.78
CA SER A 96 -0.23 3.94 14.61
C SER A 96 0.77 4.84 13.90
N GLU A 97 1.55 5.60 14.68
CA GLU A 97 2.66 6.43 14.20
C GLU A 97 3.92 6.20 15.05
N GLU A 98 4.12 4.97 15.51
CA GLU A 98 5.29 4.64 16.32
C GLU A 98 6.59 4.88 15.56
N PRO A 99 7.51 5.74 16.05
CA PRO A 99 8.74 6.08 15.33
C PRO A 99 9.59 4.87 14.96
N GLU A 100 9.65 3.86 15.83
CA GLU A 100 10.42 2.64 15.55
C GLU A 100 9.86 1.86 14.37
N GLU A 101 8.53 1.77 14.27
CA GLU A 101 7.86 1.07 13.18
C GLU A 101 8.04 1.83 11.86
N ILE A 102 7.96 3.16 11.91
CA ILE A 102 8.19 4.01 10.74
C ILE A 102 9.62 3.81 10.20
N GLU A 103 10.61 3.76 11.09
CA GLU A 103 12.00 3.52 10.67
C GLU A 103 12.19 2.13 10.05
N LYS A 104 11.55 1.11 10.60
CA LYS A 104 11.57 -0.24 10.02
C LYS A 104 10.95 -0.25 8.62
N ALA A 105 9.83 0.46 8.43
CA ALA A 105 9.17 0.55 7.13
C ALA A 105 10.09 1.22 6.09
N LYS A 106 10.76 2.30 6.46
CA LYS A 106 11.74 2.96 5.58
C LYS A 106 12.84 2.00 5.14
N LYS A 107 13.36 1.22 6.08
CA LYS A 107 14.49 0.30 5.80
C LYS A 107 14.13 -0.79 4.81
N VAL A 108 12.88 -1.23 4.77
CA VAL A 108 12.44 -2.24 3.80
C VAL A 108 11.94 -1.63 2.48
N GLY A 109 12.05 -0.32 2.34
CA GLY A 109 11.74 0.35 1.08
C GLY A 109 10.33 0.87 0.94
N ALA A 110 9.57 1.01 2.04
CA ALA A 110 8.29 1.71 2.00
C ALA A 110 8.54 3.17 1.62
N GLN A 111 7.72 3.68 0.73
CA GLN A 111 7.89 5.05 0.21
C GLN A 111 7.09 6.08 0.99
N PHE A 112 6.06 5.64 1.71
CA PHE A 112 5.19 6.51 2.49
C PHE A 112 4.55 5.77 3.65
N TRP A 113 3.97 6.55 4.56
CA TRP A 113 3.17 6.06 5.69
C TRP A 113 1.92 6.92 5.79
N LEU A 114 0.74 6.33 5.57
CA LEU A 114 -0.53 7.04 5.65
C LEU A 114 -1.24 6.65 6.94
N VAL A 115 -1.54 7.65 7.78
CA VAL A 115 -2.23 7.41 9.04
C VAL A 115 -3.71 7.13 8.77
N LYS A 116 -4.16 5.97 9.24
CA LYS A 116 -5.49 5.44 9.05
C LYS A 116 -6.49 6.13 9.98
N SER A 117 -7.58 6.61 9.42
CA SER A 117 -8.69 7.16 10.20
C SER A 117 -9.97 7.08 9.39
N ASP A 118 -11.11 7.38 10.01
CA ASP A 118 -12.40 7.39 9.31
C ASP A 118 -12.47 8.50 8.26
N ASP A 119 -11.66 9.55 8.41
CA ASP A 119 -11.57 10.67 7.47
C ASP A 119 -10.22 10.67 6.78
N ILE A 120 -10.00 9.71 5.89
CA ILE A 120 -8.73 9.58 5.17
C ILE A 120 -8.69 10.37 3.86
N GLU A 121 -9.82 10.91 3.41
CA GLU A 121 -9.91 11.62 2.14
C GLU A 121 -8.88 12.73 1.97
N PRO A 122 -8.69 13.67 2.95
CA PRO A 122 -7.69 14.71 2.81
C PRO A 122 -6.26 14.15 2.65
N ARG A 123 -5.95 13.07 3.34
CA ARG A 123 -4.63 12.42 3.25
C ARG A 123 -4.40 11.75 1.91
N LEU A 124 -5.43 11.08 1.40
CA LEU A 124 -5.37 10.47 0.07
C LEU A 124 -5.29 11.51 -1.04
N ASP A 125 -5.95 12.66 -0.86
CA ASP A 125 -5.88 13.77 -1.82
C ASP A 125 -4.46 14.32 -1.89
N GLU A 126 -3.82 14.53 -0.75
CA GLU A 126 -2.42 14.96 -0.69
C GLU A 126 -1.50 13.90 -1.31
N PHE A 127 -1.72 12.64 -1.00
CA PHE A 127 -0.97 11.53 -1.58
C PHE A 127 -1.10 11.50 -3.11
N LYS A 128 -2.30 11.70 -3.62
CA LYS A 128 -2.58 11.75 -5.05
C LYS A 128 -1.75 12.84 -5.74
N GLU A 129 -1.63 14.02 -5.12
CA GLU A 129 -0.81 15.11 -5.65
C GLU A 129 0.68 14.75 -5.69
N ASP A 130 1.15 13.97 -4.72
CA ASP A 130 2.55 13.56 -4.62
C ASP A 130 2.89 12.33 -5.46
N TYR A 131 1.90 11.67 -6.03
CA TYR A 131 2.04 10.32 -6.60
C TYR A 131 3.13 10.19 -7.66
N GLN A 132 3.23 11.16 -8.57
CA GLN A 132 4.22 11.09 -9.65
C GLN A 132 5.66 11.12 -9.13
N GLY A 133 5.90 11.81 -8.05
CA GLY A 133 7.21 11.80 -7.39
C GLY A 133 7.58 10.45 -6.78
N TYR A 134 6.58 9.67 -6.35
CA TYR A 134 6.84 8.31 -5.89
C TYR A 134 7.12 7.36 -7.07
N VAL A 135 6.41 7.52 -8.17
CA VAL A 135 6.66 6.74 -9.39
C VAL A 135 8.08 6.99 -9.91
N SER A 136 8.51 8.24 -9.95
CA SER A 136 9.86 8.62 -10.41
C SER A 136 10.94 8.42 -9.35
N LYS A 137 10.55 8.04 -8.13
CA LYS A 137 11.45 7.84 -6.97
C LYS A 137 12.23 9.12 -6.60
N THR A 138 11.60 10.28 -6.78
CA THR A 138 12.18 11.58 -6.42
C THR A 138 11.66 12.11 -5.09
N ASN A 139 10.52 11.60 -4.59
CA ASN A 139 9.99 11.99 -3.28
C ASN A 139 10.78 11.37 -2.14
N PRO A 140 11.04 12.13 -1.06
CA PRO A 140 11.48 11.51 0.19
C PRO A 140 10.31 10.75 0.83
N PHE A 141 10.63 9.89 1.77
CA PHE A 141 9.61 9.23 2.59
C PHE A 141 8.77 10.29 3.31
N LYS A 142 7.46 10.10 3.31
CA LYS A 142 6.52 11.07 3.91
C LYS A 142 5.46 10.37 4.74
N VAL A 143 5.09 10.97 5.86
CA VAL A 143 3.97 10.54 6.70
C VAL A 143 2.78 11.46 6.43
N TYR A 144 1.66 10.88 6.03
CA TYR A 144 0.39 11.59 5.80
C TYR A 144 -0.47 11.46 7.07
N ARG A 145 -0.67 12.58 7.78
CA ARG A 145 -1.39 12.63 9.05
C ARG A 145 -2.70 13.37 8.93
#